data_976340b276c7a807c8b92d2f8745269d
#
_entry.id   976340b276c7a807c8b92d2f8745269d
#
_cell.length_a   1.000
_cell.length_b   1.000
_cell.length_c   1.000
_cell.angle_alpha   90.00
_cell.angle_beta   90.00
_cell.angle_gamma   90.00
#
_symmetry.space_group_name_H-M   'P 1'
#
loop_
_entity.id
_entity.type
_entity.pdbx_description
1 polymer ?
#
loop_
_entity_poly.entity_id
_entity_poly.type
_entity_poly.pdbx_seq_one_letter_code
_entity_poly.pdbx_strand_id
1 'polypeptide(L)'
;MQKYSVFSLVKNAFTNHENWDVAWKDPEPKKEYDVIIVGGGGHGLATAYYLAKEHGITNVAILEKGWIGGGNVGRNTTILRSNYMFDSNAHFYEFGMKLWETLSQELNYNVMYSPRGIINLAHSDAQMNAYARRGNSCLLYTSPSPRDRVR
;
A
#
# COMPACT_ATOMS: atom_id res chain seq x y z
N MET A 1 1.93 14.12 -13.18
CA MET A 1 1.43 12.75 -13.13
C MET A 1 0.88 12.38 -14.49
N GLN A 2 1.43 11.38 -15.18
CA GLN A 2 0.84 10.91 -16.44
C GLN A 2 -0.48 10.23 -16.12
N LYS A 3 -1.57 10.79 -16.62
CA LYS A 3 -2.89 10.18 -16.44
C LYS A 3 -3.01 8.97 -17.37
N TYR A 4 -3.51 7.87 -16.87
CA TYR A 4 -3.92 6.74 -17.71
C TYR A 4 -4.99 7.22 -18.69
N SER A 5 -4.73 7.06 -19.98
CA SER A 5 -5.66 7.42 -21.04
C SER A 5 -5.65 6.34 -22.11
N VAL A 6 -6.73 6.28 -22.90
CA VAL A 6 -6.80 5.34 -24.02
C VAL A 6 -5.66 5.59 -25.02
N PHE A 7 -5.31 6.86 -25.25
CA PHE A 7 -4.20 7.22 -26.12
C PHE A 7 -2.84 6.76 -25.58
N SER A 8 -2.64 6.80 -24.27
CA SER A 8 -1.46 6.28 -23.60
C SER A 8 -1.34 4.77 -23.77
N LEU A 9 -2.46 4.02 -23.65
CA LEU A 9 -2.49 2.58 -23.90
C LEU A 9 -2.13 2.23 -25.33
N VAL A 10 -2.71 2.94 -26.30
CA VAL A 10 -2.42 2.74 -27.74
C VAL A 10 -0.95 3.02 -28.03
N LYS A 11 -0.42 4.16 -27.56
CA LYS A 11 1.00 4.50 -27.72
C LYS A 11 1.91 3.40 -27.15
N ASN A 12 1.62 2.94 -25.92
CA ASN A 12 2.44 1.93 -25.26
C ASN A 12 2.34 0.56 -25.95
N ALA A 13 1.19 0.21 -26.52
CA ALA A 13 1.04 -1.00 -27.31
C ALA A 13 1.93 -0.98 -28.56
N PHE A 14 2.01 0.16 -29.27
CA PHE A 14 2.88 0.31 -30.44
C PHE A 14 4.37 0.36 -30.11
N THR A 15 4.73 0.78 -28.90
CA THR A 15 6.13 0.83 -28.45
C THR A 15 6.56 -0.41 -27.64
N ASN A 16 5.78 -1.48 -27.62
CA ASN A 16 6.01 -2.68 -26.81
C ASN A 16 6.22 -2.37 -25.31
N HIS A 17 5.61 -1.29 -24.80
CA HIS A 17 5.80 -0.81 -23.44
C HIS A 17 7.26 -0.45 -23.09
N GLU A 18 8.06 -0.09 -24.08
CA GLU A 18 9.43 0.37 -23.92
C GLU A 18 9.53 1.90 -23.90
N ASN A 19 10.72 2.39 -23.54
CA ASN A 19 11.06 3.82 -23.56
C ASN A 19 10.16 4.70 -22.67
N TRP A 20 9.84 4.20 -21.48
CA TRP A 20 9.13 4.97 -20.49
C TRP A 20 10.08 5.96 -19.79
N ASP A 21 9.62 7.17 -19.59
CA ASP A 21 10.34 8.14 -18.78
C ASP A 21 10.44 7.63 -17.32
N VAL A 22 11.57 7.90 -16.68
CA VAL A 22 11.75 7.61 -15.25
C VAL A 22 10.73 8.42 -14.45
N ALA A 23 9.93 7.73 -13.64
CA ALA A 23 8.83 8.35 -12.91
C ALA A 23 9.30 9.28 -11.76
N TRP A 24 10.49 9.07 -11.26
CA TRP A 24 11.12 9.89 -10.21
C TRP A 24 12.17 10.81 -10.80
N LYS A 25 12.43 11.89 -10.10
CA LYS A 25 13.45 12.86 -10.45
C LYS A 25 14.53 12.84 -9.37
N ASP A 26 15.76 13.07 -9.79
CA ASP A 26 16.93 13.28 -8.93
C ASP A 26 17.43 14.72 -9.15
N PRO A 27 16.72 15.71 -8.62
CA PRO A 27 17.07 17.11 -8.81
C PRO A 27 18.23 17.52 -7.90
N GLU A 28 18.90 18.60 -8.26
CA GLU A 28 19.85 19.25 -7.36
C GLU A 28 19.17 19.63 -6.05
N PRO A 29 19.80 19.33 -4.90
CA PRO A 29 19.24 19.64 -3.60
C PRO A 29 18.98 21.14 -3.42
N LYS A 30 17.84 21.47 -2.83
CA LYS A 30 17.56 22.83 -2.39
C LYS A 30 18.38 23.16 -1.13
N LYS A 31 18.50 24.43 -0.80
CA LYS A 31 19.19 24.89 0.42
C LYS A 31 18.44 24.53 1.69
N GLU A 32 17.10 24.47 1.61
CA GLU A 32 16.21 24.22 2.76
C GLU A 32 15.02 23.36 2.37
N TYR A 33 14.61 22.53 3.27
CA TYR A 33 13.41 21.70 3.20
C TYR A 33 12.64 21.78 4.51
N ASP A 34 11.30 21.72 4.42
CA ASP A 34 10.45 21.65 5.61
C ASP A 34 10.57 20.29 6.31
N VAL A 35 10.68 19.21 5.50
CA VAL A 35 10.81 17.84 5.99
C VAL A 35 11.84 17.08 5.17
N ILE A 36 12.70 16.33 5.84
CA ILE A 36 13.62 15.39 5.23
C ILE A 36 13.25 13.98 5.70
N ILE A 37 12.97 13.10 4.75
CA ILE A 37 12.64 11.70 4.99
C ILE A 37 13.81 10.83 4.57
N VAL A 38 14.30 10.01 5.48
CA VAL A 38 15.40 9.07 5.19
C VAL A 38 14.82 7.71 4.84
N GLY A 39 15.00 7.32 3.60
CA GLY A 39 14.54 6.06 3.02
C GLY A 39 13.35 6.22 2.04
N GLY A 40 13.56 5.77 0.80
CA GLY A 40 12.57 5.77 -0.30
C GLY A 40 11.76 4.47 -0.37
N GLY A 41 11.51 3.81 0.75
CA GLY A 41 10.62 2.65 0.84
C GLY A 41 9.15 3.04 0.95
N GLY A 42 8.25 2.06 1.11
CA GLY A 42 6.79 2.28 1.18
C GLY A 42 6.38 3.29 2.24
N HIS A 43 6.96 3.23 3.43
CA HIS A 43 6.66 4.18 4.50
C HIS A 43 7.14 5.60 4.17
N GLY A 44 8.37 5.75 3.68
CA GLY A 44 8.90 7.07 3.33
C GLY A 44 8.11 7.74 2.21
N LEU A 45 7.79 7.01 1.15
CA LEU A 45 6.99 7.51 0.04
C LEU A 45 5.56 7.85 0.47
N ALA A 46 4.91 6.98 1.27
CA ALA A 46 3.58 7.25 1.79
C ALA A 46 3.58 8.46 2.73
N THR A 47 4.60 8.60 3.58
CA THR A 47 4.73 9.77 4.46
C THR A 47 4.80 11.06 3.64
N ALA A 48 5.65 11.13 2.63
CA ALA A 48 5.75 12.31 1.77
C ALA A 48 4.43 12.60 1.04
N TYR A 49 3.76 11.55 0.54
CA TYR A 49 2.49 11.69 -0.14
C TYR A 49 1.40 12.26 0.78
N TYR A 50 1.23 11.71 1.97
CA TYR A 50 0.21 12.17 2.91
C TYR A 50 0.54 13.51 3.57
N LEU A 51 1.81 13.84 3.77
CA LEU A 51 2.22 15.20 4.18
C LEU A 51 1.75 16.24 3.16
N ALA A 52 1.92 15.96 1.87
CA ALA A 52 1.46 16.86 0.83
C ALA A 52 -0.08 16.88 0.73
N LYS A 53 -0.72 15.72 0.75
CA LYS A 53 -2.17 15.59 0.54
C LYS A 53 -3.00 16.15 1.70
N GLU A 54 -2.68 15.77 2.93
CA GLU A 54 -3.49 16.06 4.11
C GLU A 54 -3.05 17.34 4.84
N HIS A 55 -1.77 17.71 4.70
CA HIS A 55 -1.19 18.83 5.45
C HIS A 55 -0.66 19.96 4.56
N GLY A 56 -0.68 19.79 3.24
CA GLY A 56 -0.17 20.81 2.32
C GLY A 56 1.35 21.00 2.37
N ILE A 57 2.10 20.12 3.06
CA ILE A 57 3.55 20.19 3.18
C ILE A 57 4.18 19.56 1.95
N THR A 58 4.63 20.39 1.01
CA THR A 58 5.14 19.96 -0.30
C THR A 58 6.65 20.13 -0.47
N ASN A 59 7.30 20.91 0.39
CA ASN A 59 8.75 21.11 0.34
C ASN A 59 9.47 20.00 1.12
N VAL A 60 9.39 18.78 0.59
CA VAL A 60 9.90 17.56 1.22
C VAL A 60 11.03 16.97 0.38
N ALA A 61 12.10 16.53 1.04
CA ALA A 61 13.14 15.71 0.42
C ALA A 61 13.05 14.27 0.90
N ILE A 62 13.28 13.33 0.00
CA ILE A 62 13.46 11.90 0.33
C ILE A 62 14.90 11.52 -0.02
N LEU A 63 15.64 11.05 0.97
CA LEU A 63 17.01 10.58 0.79
C LEU A 63 17.01 9.04 0.73
N GLU A 64 17.32 8.50 -0.44
CA GLU A 64 17.42 7.05 -0.66
C GLU A 64 18.85 6.69 -1.10
N LYS A 65 19.47 5.73 -0.41
CA LYS A 65 20.85 5.32 -0.71
C LYS A 65 21.01 4.41 -1.91
N GLY A 66 19.91 3.77 -2.34
CA GLY A 66 19.91 2.83 -3.44
C GLY A 66 18.93 3.26 -4.53
N TRP A 67 17.81 2.57 -4.63
CA TRP A 67 16.73 2.95 -5.55
C TRP A 67 15.38 2.91 -4.82
N ILE A 68 14.45 3.68 -5.31
CA ILE A 68 13.10 3.76 -4.75
C ILE A 68 12.44 2.38 -4.69
N GLY A 69 11.97 2.00 -3.50
CA GLY A 69 11.35 0.70 -3.27
C GLY A 69 12.34 -0.48 -3.20
N GLY A 70 13.64 -0.28 -3.31
CA GLY A 70 14.67 -1.34 -3.38
C GLY A 70 14.84 -2.16 -2.10
N GLY A 71 14.27 -1.73 -0.99
CA GLY A 71 14.26 -2.44 0.29
C GLY A 71 13.18 -3.51 0.39
N ASN A 72 12.54 -3.61 1.56
CA ASN A 72 11.51 -4.62 1.84
C ASN A 72 10.28 -4.49 0.95
N VAL A 73 9.93 -3.29 0.50
CA VAL A 73 8.76 -3.06 -0.38
C VAL A 73 8.88 -3.82 -1.69
N GLY A 74 10.04 -3.79 -2.32
CA GLY A 74 10.27 -4.50 -3.59
C GLY A 74 10.49 -6.02 -3.43
N ARG A 75 10.54 -6.52 -2.20
CA ARG A 75 10.86 -7.92 -1.88
C ARG A 75 9.78 -8.63 -1.06
N ASN A 76 8.63 -7.99 -0.87
CA ASN A 76 7.54 -8.55 -0.09
C ASN A 76 6.68 -9.53 -0.91
N THR A 77 5.84 -10.29 -0.22
CA THR A 77 4.93 -11.27 -0.84
C THR A 77 3.67 -10.63 -1.41
N THR A 78 3.50 -9.33 -1.30
CA THR A 78 2.32 -8.58 -1.75
C THR A 78 0.98 -9.06 -1.16
N ILE A 79 1.01 -9.72 0.00
CA ILE A 79 -0.19 -10.19 0.69
C ILE A 79 -0.57 -9.16 1.75
N LEU A 80 -1.75 -8.56 1.58
CA LEU A 80 -2.37 -7.66 2.55
C LEU A 80 -3.40 -8.45 3.35
N ARG A 81 -3.37 -8.31 4.67
CA ARG A 81 -4.31 -8.98 5.58
C ARG A 81 -4.49 -8.20 6.87
N SER A 82 -5.65 -8.38 7.53
CA SER A 82 -5.95 -7.80 8.85
C SER A 82 -6.09 -8.83 9.97
N ASN A 83 -6.03 -10.13 9.66
CA ASN A 83 -6.26 -11.22 10.60
C ASN A 83 -5.08 -11.45 11.57
N TYR A 84 -4.69 -10.42 12.31
CA TYR A 84 -3.66 -10.47 13.34
C TYR A 84 -4.29 -10.78 14.70
N MET A 85 -3.48 -11.40 15.58
CA MET A 85 -3.97 -11.86 16.89
C MET A 85 -4.06 -10.73 17.93
N PHE A 86 -3.29 -9.66 17.74
CA PHE A 86 -3.30 -8.52 18.66
C PHE A 86 -4.29 -7.47 18.17
N ASP A 87 -5.13 -7.00 19.07
CA ASP A 87 -6.19 -6.03 18.83
C ASP A 87 -5.68 -4.76 18.12
N SER A 88 -4.66 -4.13 18.68
CA SER A 88 -4.04 -2.94 18.10
C SER A 88 -3.56 -3.15 16.66
N ASN A 89 -3.00 -4.33 16.38
CA ASN A 89 -2.55 -4.68 15.03
C ASN A 89 -3.73 -4.90 14.08
N ALA A 90 -4.81 -5.54 14.55
CA ALA A 90 -5.99 -5.81 13.75
C ALA A 90 -6.60 -4.49 13.22
N HIS A 91 -6.81 -3.51 14.10
CA HIS A 91 -7.33 -2.19 13.71
C HIS A 91 -6.39 -1.43 12.76
N PHE A 92 -5.08 -1.46 13.04
CA PHE A 92 -4.09 -0.81 12.18
C PHE A 92 -4.09 -1.38 10.76
N TYR A 93 -4.09 -2.70 10.63
CA TYR A 93 -4.08 -3.35 9.32
C TYR A 93 -5.43 -3.28 8.60
N GLU A 94 -6.54 -3.24 9.32
CA GLU A 94 -7.86 -2.98 8.72
C GLU A 94 -7.92 -1.58 8.11
N PHE A 95 -7.43 -0.59 8.82
CA PHE A 95 -7.31 0.77 8.28
C PHE A 95 -6.43 0.79 7.03
N GLY A 96 -5.28 0.10 7.06
CA GLY A 96 -4.43 -0.05 5.88
C GLY A 96 -5.15 -0.69 4.69
N MET A 97 -5.94 -1.74 4.90
CA MET A 97 -6.73 -2.36 3.83
C MET A 97 -7.73 -1.39 3.21
N LYS A 98 -8.43 -0.58 4.02
CA LYS A 98 -9.35 0.45 3.54
C LYS A 98 -8.66 1.51 2.68
N LEU A 99 -7.43 1.89 3.02
CA LEU A 99 -6.62 2.77 2.17
C LEU A 99 -6.32 2.14 0.81
N TRP A 100 -6.02 0.84 0.77
CA TRP A 100 -5.76 0.13 -0.48
C TRP A 100 -6.98 0.04 -1.41
N GLU A 101 -8.20 -0.01 -0.86
CA GLU A 101 -9.44 -0.08 -1.66
C GLU A 101 -9.63 1.15 -2.57
N THR A 102 -9.20 2.32 -2.12
CA THR A 102 -9.35 3.58 -2.87
C THR A 102 -8.09 4.01 -3.61
N LEU A 103 -6.94 3.39 -3.32
CA LEU A 103 -5.64 3.86 -3.76
C LEU A 103 -5.47 3.89 -5.29
N SER A 104 -6.08 2.94 -6.01
CA SER A 104 -6.04 2.93 -7.47
C SER A 104 -6.70 4.15 -8.09
N GLN A 105 -7.82 4.59 -7.54
CA GLN A 105 -8.54 5.78 -8.01
C GLN A 105 -7.80 7.05 -7.59
N GLU A 106 -7.31 7.07 -6.36
CA GLU A 106 -6.60 8.20 -5.79
C GLU A 106 -5.30 8.52 -6.54
N LEU A 107 -4.52 7.50 -6.85
CA LEU A 107 -3.26 7.63 -7.59
C LEU A 107 -3.46 7.64 -9.12
N ASN A 108 -4.68 7.39 -9.61
CA ASN A 108 -4.93 7.12 -11.02
C ASN A 108 -3.95 6.08 -11.60
N TYR A 109 -3.75 5.00 -10.84
CA TYR A 109 -2.83 3.92 -11.17
C TYR A 109 -3.37 2.60 -10.65
N ASN A 110 -3.39 1.56 -11.47
CA ASN A 110 -3.85 0.25 -11.04
C ASN A 110 -2.82 -0.40 -10.10
N VAL A 111 -3.10 -0.41 -8.80
CA VAL A 111 -2.25 -1.05 -7.78
C VAL A 111 -2.47 -2.56 -7.70
N MET A 112 -3.31 -3.13 -8.57
CA MET A 112 -3.64 -4.56 -8.64
C MET A 112 -4.19 -5.14 -7.33
N TYR A 113 -4.84 -4.32 -6.52
CA TYR A 113 -5.47 -4.77 -5.29
C TYR A 113 -6.70 -5.64 -5.59
N SER A 114 -6.68 -6.90 -5.10
CA SER A 114 -7.74 -7.87 -5.35
C SER A 114 -8.16 -8.56 -4.04
N PRO A 115 -9.25 -8.10 -3.39
CA PRO A 115 -9.71 -8.63 -2.11
C PRO A 115 -10.43 -9.98 -2.29
N ARG A 116 -9.67 -11.07 -2.36
CA ARG A 116 -10.18 -12.44 -2.58
C ARG A 116 -10.26 -13.28 -1.31
N GLY A 117 -9.79 -12.74 -0.19
CA GLY A 117 -9.68 -13.48 1.06
C GLY A 117 -8.43 -14.37 1.13
N ILE A 118 -8.29 -15.05 2.27
CA ILE A 118 -7.17 -15.95 2.56
C ILE A 118 -7.74 -17.28 3.07
N ILE A 119 -7.27 -18.38 2.50
CA ILE A 119 -7.54 -19.72 2.99
C ILE A 119 -6.27 -20.25 3.65
N ASN A 120 -6.36 -20.60 4.93
CA ASN A 120 -5.27 -21.22 5.67
C ASN A 120 -5.57 -22.71 5.86
N LEU A 121 -4.63 -23.57 5.50
CA LEU A 121 -4.73 -25.00 5.69
C LEU A 121 -4.01 -25.38 7.00
N ALA A 122 -4.69 -26.10 7.88
CA ALA A 122 -4.11 -26.63 9.09
C ALA A 122 -3.64 -28.08 8.87
N HIS A 123 -2.43 -28.38 9.27
CA HIS A 123 -1.84 -29.72 9.20
C HIS A 123 -1.68 -30.37 10.57
N SER A 124 -2.17 -29.72 11.64
CA SER A 124 -2.17 -30.23 13.01
C SER A 124 -3.27 -29.55 13.84
N ASP A 125 -3.67 -30.18 14.94
CA ASP A 125 -4.62 -29.60 15.90
C ASP A 125 -4.11 -28.29 16.50
N ALA A 126 -2.82 -28.18 16.74
CA ALA A 126 -2.20 -26.94 17.23
C ALA A 126 -2.37 -25.79 16.23
N GLN A 127 -2.20 -26.06 14.93
CA GLN A 127 -2.44 -25.07 13.88
C GLN A 127 -3.93 -24.72 13.75
N MET A 128 -4.81 -25.72 13.83
CA MET A 128 -6.25 -25.49 13.82
C MET A 128 -6.69 -24.57 14.96
N ASN A 129 -6.21 -24.84 16.18
CA ASN A 129 -6.49 -24.01 17.35
C ASN A 129 -5.94 -22.58 17.20
N ALA A 130 -4.76 -22.41 16.57
CA ALA A 130 -4.21 -21.09 16.28
C ALA A 130 -5.05 -20.34 15.24
N TYR A 131 -5.53 -21.01 14.22
CA TYR A 131 -6.40 -20.40 13.19
C TYR A 131 -7.79 -20.06 13.73
N ALA A 132 -8.36 -20.90 14.60
CA ALA A 132 -9.60 -20.58 15.30
C ALA A 132 -9.49 -19.31 16.14
N ARG A 133 -8.38 -19.13 16.86
CA ARG A 133 -8.12 -17.89 17.61
C ARG A 133 -8.00 -16.66 16.70
N ARG A 134 -7.32 -16.80 15.57
CA ARG A 134 -7.23 -15.70 14.57
C ARG A 134 -8.60 -15.38 13.96
N GLY A 135 -9.40 -16.40 13.65
CA GLY A 135 -10.77 -16.21 13.16
C GLY A 135 -11.63 -15.46 14.16
N ASN A 136 -11.58 -15.84 15.43
CA ASN A 136 -12.32 -15.16 16.50
C ASN A 136 -11.86 -13.70 16.66
N SER A 137 -10.58 -13.43 16.64
CA SER A 137 -10.05 -12.05 16.70
C SER A 137 -10.54 -11.22 15.50
N CYS A 138 -10.53 -11.79 14.30
CA CYS A 138 -11.05 -11.13 13.12
C CYS A 138 -12.55 -10.82 13.22
N LEU A 139 -13.36 -11.75 13.71
CA LEU A 139 -14.81 -11.57 13.88
C LEU A 139 -15.14 -10.51 14.94
N LEU A 140 -14.35 -10.43 15.99
CA LEU A 140 -14.59 -9.49 17.09
C LEU A 140 -14.19 -8.05 16.75
N TYR A 141 -13.11 -7.88 15.98
CA TYR A 141 -12.47 -6.56 15.84
C TYR A 141 -12.47 -6.00 14.41
N THR A 142 -12.54 -6.84 13.39
CA THR A 142 -12.33 -6.38 12.00
C THR A 142 -13.44 -6.77 11.02
N SER A 143 -14.31 -7.71 11.36
CA SER A 143 -15.40 -8.13 10.47
C SER A 143 -16.69 -7.40 10.86
N PRO A 144 -17.38 -6.77 9.89
CA PRO A 144 -18.70 -6.22 10.17
C PRO A 144 -19.63 -7.35 10.59
N SER A 145 -20.39 -7.12 11.65
CA SER A 145 -21.47 -8.02 12.04
C SER A 145 -22.45 -8.23 10.87
N PRO A 146 -23.05 -9.39 10.71
CA PRO A 146 -24.15 -9.56 9.74
C PRO A 146 -25.26 -8.52 9.88
N ARG A 147 -25.43 -7.94 11.07
CA ARG A 147 -26.39 -6.84 11.34
C ARG A 147 -25.94 -5.50 10.77
N ASP A 148 -24.64 -5.28 10.58
CA ASP A 148 -24.11 -4.02 10.06
C ASP A 148 -24.16 -3.93 8.53
N ARG A 149 -24.45 -5.05 7.85
CA ARG A 149 -24.66 -5.11 6.38
C ARG A 149 -26.05 -4.63 5.94
N VAL A 150 -26.93 -4.29 6.85
CA VAL A 150 -28.34 -3.94 6.59
C VAL A 150 -28.59 -2.44 6.79
N ARG A 151 -27.56 -1.62 6.76
CA ARG A 151 -27.69 -0.15 6.82
C ARG A 151 -27.18 0.52 5.55
#